data_281b2548acd36507ca9b3bca7f530bcc
#
_entry.id   281b2548acd36507ca9b3bca7f530bcc
#
_cell.length_a   1.000
_cell.length_b   1.000
_cell.length_c   1.000
_cell.angle_alpha   90.00
_cell.angle_beta   90.00
_cell.angle_gamma   90.00
#
_symmetry.space_group_name_H-M   'P 1'
#
loop_
_entity.id
_entity.type
_entity.pdbx_description
1 polymer ?
#
loop_
_entity_poly.entity_id
_entity_poly.type
_entity_poly.pdbx_seq_one_letter_code
_entity_poly.pdbx_strand_id
1 'polypeptide(L)'
;MKFEWLKYYEPGEQPAKFSTIIQSWDTANKSGELNDHSVCTTWGVIYKKYFLLDVCRKRLDYPGLKREVKRLREKYRPSKILIEDKASGTQLIRELKSEGIYEITPYAPPPGTDKIMRLNAQTGPFENGSVLLPRKAPWLADYIAELTGFPGSRHADQVDSTTQALDYLRTKYASDCWIINADWDALEKTFERYAWNSPRRW
;
A
#
# COMPACT_ATOMS: atom_id res chain seq x y z
N MET A 1 6.72 -14.75 3.59
CA MET A 1 6.42 -14.46 2.16
C MET A 1 7.44 -15.17 1.29
N LYS A 2 7.03 -15.86 0.20
CA LYS A 2 7.97 -16.53 -0.70
C LYS A 2 8.40 -15.60 -1.83
N PHE A 3 9.69 -15.62 -2.17
CA PHE A 3 10.25 -14.78 -3.24
C PHE A 3 9.64 -15.08 -4.62
N GLU A 4 9.32 -16.33 -4.91
CA GLU A 4 8.72 -16.80 -6.17
C GLU A 4 7.31 -16.23 -6.45
N TRP A 5 6.61 -15.76 -5.42
CA TRP A 5 5.29 -15.13 -5.54
C TRP A 5 5.36 -13.66 -5.96
N LEU A 6 6.55 -13.04 -5.91
CA LEU A 6 6.70 -11.65 -6.28
C LEU A 6 6.59 -11.48 -7.80
N LYS A 7 5.63 -10.69 -8.24
CA LYS A 7 5.43 -10.32 -9.64
C LYS A 7 5.78 -8.86 -9.84
N TYR A 8 6.27 -8.55 -11.03
CA TYR A 8 6.83 -7.22 -11.33
C TYR A 8 6.16 -6.63 -12.57
N TYR A 9 6.11 -5.30 -12.60
CA TYR A 9 5.75 -4.52 -13.79
C TYR A 9 6.95 -3.66 -14.23
N GLU A 10 7.07 -3.47 -15.54
CA GLU A 10 8.11 -2.60 -16.10
C GLU A 10 7.68 -1.13 -16.08
N PRO A 11 8.62 -0.17 -16.10
CA PRO A 11 8.30 1.23 -16.29
C PRO A 11 7.48 1.44 -17.58
N GLY A 12 6.29 2.03 -17.44
CA GLY A 12 5.37 2.23 -18.57
C GLY A 12 4.30 1.14 -18.76
N GLU A 13 4.42 0.00 -18.11
CA GLU A 13 3.36 -1.03 -18.10
C GLU A 13 2.24 -0.72 -17.08
N GLN A 14 2.49 0.20 -16.17
CA GLN A 14 1.46 0.63 -15.24
C GLN A 14 0.34 1.37 -15.97
N PRO A 15 -0.91 1.20 -15.54
CA PRO A 15 -2.04 1.92 -16.11
C PRO A 15 -1.85 3.43 -16.08
N ALA A 16 -2.26 4.13 -17.14
CA ALA A 16 -2.24 5.59 -17.17
C ALA A 16 -3.13 6.22 -16.09
N LYS A 17 -4.16 5.46 -15.63
CA LYS A 17 -5.07 5.86 -14.55
C LYS A 17 -5.47 4.64 -13.74
N PHE A 18 -5.37 4.76 -12.42
CA PHE A 18 -5.89 3.77 -11.47
C PHE A 18 -7.36 4.06 -11.12
N SER A 19 -8.12 3.03 -10.82
CA SER A 19 -9.48 3.17 -10.30
C SER A 19 -9.46 3.86 -8.93
N THR A 20 -8.45 3.56 -8.12
CA THR A 20 -8.18 4.24 -6.86
C THR A 20 -6.69 4.22 -6.55
N ILE A 21 -6.24 5.22 -5.78
CA ILE A 21 -4.92 5.22 -5.14
C ILE A 21 -5.15 5.31 -3.65
N ILE A 22 -4.48 4.47 -2.87
CA ILE A 22 -4.48 4.53 -1.42
C ILE A 22 -3.06 4.66 -0.87
N GLN A 23 -2.95 5.25 0.30
CA GLN A 23 -1.75 5.25 1.11
C GLN A 23 -2.00 4.53 2.43
N SER A 24 -1.00 3.81 2.91
CA SER A 24 -1.05 3.10 4.17
C SER A 24 0.15 3.50 5.01
N TRP A 25 -0.12 4.08 6.16
CA TRP A 25 0.89 4.58 7.09
C TRP A 25 0.96 3.69 8.34
N ASP A 26 2.14 3.12 8.57
CA ASP A 26 2.57 2.64 9.87
C ASP A 26 3.45 3.72 10.51
N THR A 27 3.00 4.28 11.63
CA THR A 27 3.68 5.40 12.28
C THR A 27 4.46 4.91 13.51
N ALA A 28 5.68 5.40 13.68
CA ALA A 28 6.51 5.10 14.85
C ALA A 28 5.76 5.34 16.17
N ASN A 29 5.86 4.39 17.10
CA ASN A 29 5.03 4.35 18.32
C ASN A 29 5.29 5.48 19.33
N LYS A 30 6.44 6.16 19.29
CA LYS A 30 6.80 7.20 20.24
C LYS A 30 7.30 8.47 19.56
N SER A 31 6.65 9.58 19.87
CA SER A 31 7.16 10.91 19.60
C SER A 31 8.40 11.17 20.50
N GLY A 32 9.60 10.92 19.97
CA GLY A 32 10.84 11.19 20.70
C GLY A 32 11.93 10.13 20.59
N GLU A 33 11.62 8.89 20.23
CA GLU A 33 12.65 7.94 19.86
C GLU A 33 12.94 8.07 18.35
N LEU A 34 14.02 8.77 18.01
CA LEU A 34 14.56 8.90 16.65
C LEU A 34 14.95 7.56 16.01
N ASN A 35 14.67 6.45 16.68
CA ASN A 35 15.11 5.13 16.26
C ASN A 35 14.09 4.36 15.42
N ASP A 36 12.81 4.65 15.50
CA ASP A 36 11.77 3.93 14.77
C ASP A 36 11.44 4.63 13.46
N HIS A 37 11.19 3.84 12.42
CA HIS A 37 10.79 4.34 11.12
C HIS A 37 9.27 4.52 11.05
N SER A 38 8.84 5.62 10.46
CA SER A 38 7.49 5.69 9.91
C SER A 38 7.54 5.28 8.45
N VAL A 39 6.60 4.43 8.06
CA VAL A 39 6.52 3.86 6.71
C VAL A 39 5.19 4.19 6.08
N CYS A 40 5.24 4.57 4.80
CA CYS A 40 4.08 4.70 3.95
C CYS A 40 4.25 3.84 2.70
N THR A 41 3.32 2.95 2.42
CA THR A 41 3.18 2.29 1.13
C THR A 41 2.06 2.94 0.34
N THR A 42 2.33 3.27 -0.94
CA THR A 42 1.35 3.86 -1.86
C THR A 42 0.95 2.83 -2.91
N TRP A 43 -0.34 2.59 -3.04
CA TRP A 43 -0.91 1.54 -3.88
C TRP A 43 -1.87 2.10 -4.92
N GLY A 44 -1.67 1.73 -6.18
CA GLY A 44 -2.64 1.94 -7.25
C GLY A 44 -3.46 0.66 -7.47
N VAL A 45 -4.77 0.80 -7.64
CA VAL A 45 -5.69 -0.33 -7.81
C VAL A 45 -6.43 -0.21 -9.13
N ILE A 46 -6.45 -1.29 -9.88
CA ILE A 46 -7.26 -1.45 -11.08
C ILE A 46 -7.55 -2.93 -11.32
N TYR A 47 -8.79 -3.31 -11.62
CA TYR A 47 -9.20 -4.68 -11.94
C TYR A 47 -8.65 -5.77 -10.98
N LYS A 48 -8.79 -5.53 -9.66
CA LYS A 48 -8.25 -6.41 -8.60
C LYS A 48 -6.73 -6.64 -8.66
N LYS A 49 -6.00 -5.83 -9.41
CA LYS A 49 -4.54 -5.75 -9.38
C LYS A 49 -4.11 -4.61 -8.49
N TYR A 50 -3.10 -4.85 -7.67
CA TYR A 50 -2.57 -3.95 -6.67
C TYR A 50 -1.12 -3.60 -7.03
N PHE A 51 -0.91 -2.41 -7.53
CA PHE A 51 0.41 -1.90 -7.94
C PHE A 51 1.05 -1.15 -6.78
N LEU A 52 2.18 -1.61 -6.28
CA LEU A 52 2.98 -0.84 -5.32
C LEU A 52 3.71 0.28 -6.07
N LEU A 53 3.30 1.51 -5.85
CA LEU A 53 3.80 2.68 -6.59
C LEU A 53 4.99 3.33 -5.88
N ASP A 54 4.98 3.35 -4.55
CA ASP A 54 6.03 3.99 -3.75
C ASP A 54 6.09 3.41 -2.34
N VAL A 55 7.29 3.41 -1.77
CA VAL A 55 7.55 3.12 -0.37
C VAL A 55 8.38 4.25 0.22
N CYS A 56 7.81 4.98 1.15
CA CYS A 56 8.50 5.97 1.96
C CYS A 56 8.81 5.38 3.33
N ARG A 57 10.09 5.21 3.66
CA ARG A 57 10.57 4.75 4.97
C ARG A 57 11.52 5.78 5.53
N LYS A 58 11.12 6.47 6.58
CA LYS A 58 11.90 7.56 7.17
C LYS A 58 11.80 7.58 8.68
N ARG A 59 12.87 8.05 9.33
CA ARG A 59 12.84 8.46 10.74
C ARG A 59 12.41 9.91 10.80
N LEU A 60 11.27 10.17 11.37
CA LEU A 60 10.65 11.49 11.38
C LEU A 60 10.21 11.83 12.81
N ASP A 61 10.46 13.08 13.18
CA ASP A 61 9.76 13.67 14.30
C ASP A 61 8.28 13.93 13.92
N TYR A 62 7.45 14.22 14.90
CA TYR A 62 6.02 14.38 14.66
C TYR A 62 5.69 15.49 13.62
N PRO A 63 6.29 16.71 13.69
CA PRO A 63 6.08 17.70 12.64
C PRO A 63 6.55 17.25 11.26
N GLY A 64 7.65 16.51 11.20
CA GLY A 64 8.18 15.91 9.95
C GLY A 64 7.24 14.87 9.36
N LEU A 65 6.70 14.00 10.20
CA LEU A 65 5.69 13.00 9.81
C LEU A 65 4.46 13.68 9.18
N LYS A 66 3.92 14.69 9.86
CA LYS A 66 2.77 15.45 9.36
C LYS A 66 3.04 16.12 8.01
N ARG A 67 4.23 16.74 7.83
CA ARG A 67 4.65 17.31 6.54
C ARG A 67 4.77 16.23 5.45
N GLU A 68 5.33 15.08 5.80
CA GLU A 68 5.54 14.01 4.84
C GLU A 68 4.21 13.39 4.37
N VAL A 69 3.23 13.21 5.26
CA VAL A 69 1.87 12.79 4.88
C VAL A 69 1.27 13.76 3.87
N LYS A 70 1.34 15.06 4.13
CA LYS A 70 0.82 16.09 3.21
C LYS A 70 1.55 16.07 1.86
N ARG A 71 2.88 15.96 1.87
CA ARG A 71 3.71 15.91 0.66
C ARG A 71 3.34 14.70 -0.23
N LEU A 72 3.21 13.51 0.38
CA LEU A 72 2.82 12.31 -0.37
C LEU A 72 1.36 12.35 -0.82
N ARG A 73 0.46 12.96 -0.04
CA ARG A 73 -0.91 13.23 -0.45
C ARG A 73 -0.96 14.11 -1.71
N GLU A 74 -0.21 15.20 -1.74
CA GLU A 74 -0.14 16.08 -2.92
C GLU A 74 0.42 15.37 -4.15
N LYS A 75 1.48 14.56 -3.95
CA LYS A 75 2.15 13.83 -5.02
C LYS A 75 1.25 12.79 -5.68
N TYR A 76 0.54 11.99 -4.89
CA TYR A 76 -0.21 10.82 -5.39
C TYR A 76 -1.71 11.02 -5.44
N ARG A 77 -2.25 12.04 -4.79
CA ARG A 77 -3.68 12.36 -4.70
C ARG A 77 -4.53 11.12 -4.35
N PRO A 78 -4.23 10.43 -3.24
CA PRO A 78 -4.91 9.22 -2.86
C PRO A 78 -6.37 9.51 -2.51
N SER A 79 -7.26 8.57 -2.81
CA SER A 79 -8.66 8.63 -2.38
C SER A 79 -8.81 8.28 -0.89
N LYS A 80 -7.87 7.52 -0.34
CA LYS A 80 -7.81 7.13 1.08
C LYS A 80 -6.38 7.14 1.59
N ILE A 81 -6.22 7.61 2.82
CA ILE A 81 -4.97 7.58 3.57
C ILE A 81 -5.24 6.82 4.86
N LEU A 82 -4.82 5.56 4.90
CA LEU A 82 -4.96 4.71 6.08
C LEU A 82 -3.86 5.06 7.06
N ILE A 83 -4.22 5.28 8.31
CA ILE A 83 -3.28 5.49 9.41
C ILE A 83 -3.70 4.57 10.56
N GLU A 84 -2.78 3.75 11.08
CA GLU A 84 -3.07 2.91 12.23
C GLU A 84 -3.49 3.80 13.42
N ASP A 85 -4.69 3.56 13.97
CA ASP A 85 -5.23 4.33 15.09
C ASP A 85 -4.63 3.86 16.42
N LYS A 86 -3.35 4.14 16.57
CA LYS A 86 -2.57 3.76 17.75
C LYS A 86 -1.46 4.79 17.99
N ALA A 87 -1.23 5.14 19.23
CA ALA A 87 -0.15 6.04 19.66
C ALA A 87 -0.09 7.36 18.86
N SER A 88 1.02 7.62 18.15
CA SER A 88 1.21 8.84 17.34
C SER A 88 0.20 8.95 16.20
N GLY A 89 -0.30 7.83 15.68
CA GLY A 89 -1.31 7.79 14.62
C GLY A 89 -2.63 8.41 15.05
N THR A 90 -3.11 8.17 16.27
CA THR A 90 -4.35 8.75 16.78
C THR A 90 -4.33 10.28 16.80
N GLN A 91 -3.20 10.87 17.26
CA GLN A 91 -3.03 12.32 17.24
C GLN A 91 -2.97 12.85 15.80
N LEU A 92 -2.19 12.20 14.94
CA LEU A 92 -2.02 12.57 13.53
C LEU A 92 -3.36 12.58 12.77
N ILE A 93 -4.18 11.54 12.97
CA ILE A 93 -5.53 11.43 12.40
C ILE A 93 -6.39 12.64 12.77
N ARG A 94 -6.42 12.99 14.06
CA ARG A 94 -7.24 14.11 14.57
C ARG A 94 -6.79 15.43 13.97
N GLU A 95 -5.50 15.71 13.98
CA GLU A 95 -4.94 16.96 13.48
C GLU A 95 -5.12 17.11 11.97
N LEU A 96 -4.83 16.06 11.17
CA LEU A 96 -5.00 16.13 9.73
C LEU A 96 -6.46 16.32 9.32
N LYS A 97 -7.41 15.67 10.02
CA LYS A 97 -8.83 15.89 9.80
C LYS A 97 -9.27 17.31 10.17
N SER A 98 -8.76 17.87 11.26
CA SER A 98 -9.07 19.26 11.64
C SER A 98 -8.54 20.30 10.64
N GLU A 99 -7.51 19.93 9.87
CA GLU A 99 -6.97 20.75 8.78
C GLU A 99 -7.68 20.52 7.42
N GLY A 100 -8.79 19.77 7.41
CA GLY A 100 -9.61 19.58 6.21
C GLY A 100 -9.12 18.44 5.30
N ILE A 101 -8.27 17.52 5.79
CA ILE A 101 -7.85 16.35 5.04
C ILE A 101 -8.82 15.21 5.34
N TYR A 102 -9.86 15.09 4.53
CA TYR A 102 -10.96 14.14 4.75
C TYR A 102 -10.69 12.73 4.23
N GLU A 103 -9.65 12.52 3.43
CA GLU A 103 -9.24 11.22 2.92
C GLU A 103 -8.65 10.31 4.02
N ILE A 104 -8.36 10.87 5.21
CA ILE A 104 -7.83 10.13 6.35
C ILE A 104 -8.84 9.11 6.86
N THR A 105 -8.45 7.85 6.86
CA THR A 105 -9.22 6.72 7.36
C THR A 105 -8.44 6.05 8.50
N PRO A 106 -8.96 6.09 9.73
CA PRO A 106 -8.37 5.31 10.82
C PRO A 106 -8.40 3.82 10.47
N TYR A 107 -7.31 3.13 10.73
CA TYR A 107 -7.23 1.69 10.58
C TYR A 107 -6.95 1.04 11.94
N ALA A 108 -7.70 0.03 12.27
CA ALA A 108 -7.46 -0.84 13.41
C ALA A 108 -7.30 -2.27 12.90
N PRO A 109 -6.18 -2.94 13.21
CA PRO A 109 -6.02 -4.35 12.87
C PRO A 109 -7.14 -5.20 13.49
N PRO A 110 -7.55 -6.30 12.83
CA PRO A 110 -8.55 -7.21 13.38
C PRO A 110 -8.14 -7.68 14.78
N PRO A 111 -9.06 -7.67 15.77
CA PRO A 111 -8.75 -8.11 17.12
C PRO A 111 -8.19 -9.54 17.16
N GLY A 112 -7.20 -9.77 18.05
CA GLY A 112 -6.60 -11.09 18.21
C GLY A 112 -5.66 -11.54 17.09
N THR A 113 -5.33 -10.66 16.13
CA THR A 113 -4.38 -10.99 15.06
C THR A 113 -3.01 -10.40 15.35
N ASP A 114 -1.98 -11.25 15.34
CA ASP A 114 -0.59 -10.82 15.36
C ASP A 114 -0.08 -10.47 13.94
N LYS A 115 1.15 -9.96 13.85
CA LYS A 115 1.78 -9.58 12.59
C LYS A 115 1.95 -10.76 11.62
N ILE A 116 2.25 -11.96 12.14
CA ILE A 116 2.42 -13.17 11.32
C ILE A 116 1.09 -13.57 10.70
N MET A 117 0.03 -13.59 11.52
CA MET A 117 -1.33 -13.89 11.04
C MET A 117 -1.78 -12.88 9.97
N ARG A 118 -1.50 -11.59 10.18
CA ARG A 118 -1.83 -10.54 9.21
C ARG A 118 -1.12 -10.74 7.88
N LEU A 119 0.19 -11.05 7.90
CA LEU A 119 0.94 -11.32 6.68
C LEU A 119 0.43 -12.58 5.98
N ASN A 120 0.19 -13.66 6.73
CA ASN A 120 -0.33 -14.91 6.17
C ASN A 120 -1.67 -14.71 5.47
N ALA A 121 -2.55 -13.87 6.02
CA ALA A 121 -3.83 -13.53 5.40
C ALA A 121 -3.68 -12.80 4.06
N GLN A 122 -2.52 -12.19 3.76
CA GLN A 122 -2.24 -11.48 2.52
C GLN A 122 -1.36 -12.27 1.53
N THR A 123 -1.01 -13.52 1.81
CA THR A 123 -0.20 -14.35 0.91
C THR A 123 -0.91 -14.66 -0.41
N GLY A 124 -2.22 -14.91 -0.37
CA GLY A 124 -3.03 -15.22 -1.55
C GLY A 124 -2.90 -14.19 -2.69
N PRO A 125 -3.07 -12.88 -2.45
CA PRO A 125 -2.83 -11.84 -3.46
C PRO A 125 -1.43 -11.84 -4.08
N PHE A 126 -0.40 -12.21 -3.34
CA PHE A 126 0.95 -12.34 -3.88
C PHE A 126 1.07 -13.63 -4.73
N GLU A 127 0.60 -14.76 -4.20
CA GLU A 127 0.69 -16.06 -4.86
C GLU A 127 -0.04 -16.09 -6.20
N ASN A 128 -1.25 -15.52 -6.26
CA ASN A 128 -2.04 -15.45 -7.49
C ASN A 128 -1.63 -14.33 -8.45
N GLY A 129 -0.58 -13.55 -8.11
CA GLY A 129 -0.07 -12.47 -8.95
C GLY A 129 -0.97 -11.24 -9.04
N SER A 130 -1.86 -11.03 -8.05
CA SER A 130 -2.65 -9.78 -7.96
C SER A 130 -1.80 -8.61 -7.47
N VAL A 131 -0.75 -8.86 -6.70
CA VAL A 131 0.20 -7.83 -6.24
C VAL A 131 1.36 -7.71 -7.21
N LEU A 132 1.62 -6.48 -7.66
CA LEU A 132 2.65 -6.14 -8.62
C LEU A 132 3.61 -5.11 -8.04
N LEU A 133 4.90 -5.40 -8.09
CA LEU A 133 5.98 -4.52 -7.65
C LEU A 133 6.63 -3.85 -8.86
N PRO A 134 7.18 -2.62 -8.74
CA PRO A 134 7.95 -2.06 -9.84
C PRO A 134 9.24 -2.87 -10.05
N ARG A 135 9.67 -3.06 -11.30
CA ARG A 135 10.93 -3.74 -11.60
C ARG A 135 12.15 -2.98 -11.07
N LYS A 136 12.03 -1.66 -10.98
CA LYS A 136 13.10 -0.76 -10.52
C LYS A 136 12.53 0.31 -9.62
N ALA A 137 13.03 0.39 -8.37
CA ALA A 137 12.78 1.49 -7.45
C ALA A 137 13.92 1.54 -6.42
N PRO A 138 14.31 2.73 -5.92
CA PRO A 138 15.42 2.85 -4.96
C PRO A 138 15.19 2.07 -3.66
N TRP A 139 13.95 1.93 -3.24
CA TRP A 139 13.52 1.26 -2.00
C TRP A 139 13.22 -0.23 -2.17
N LEU A 140 13.19 -0.75 -3.40
CA LEU A 140 12.66 -2.08 -3.69
C LEU A 140 13.45 -3.22 -3.02
N ALA A 141 14.78 -3.13 -3.00
CA ALA A 141 15.62 -4.17 -2.42
C ALA A 141 15.37 -4.32 -0.92
N ASP A 142 15.31 -3.21 -0.19
CA ASP A 142 15.04 -3.20 1.25
C ASP A 142 13.61 -3.69 1.56
N TYR A 143 12.64 -3.30 0.72
CA TYR A 143 11.26 -3.74 0.84
C TYR A 143 11.13 -5.26 0.67
N ILE A 144 11.74 -5.82 -0.37
CA ILE A 144 11.72 -7.27 -0.63
C ILE A 144 12.44 -8.03 0.49
N ALA A 145 13.59 -7.54 0.93
CA ALA A 145 14.34 -8.17 2.01
C ALA A 145 13.53 -8.26 3.31
N GLU A 146 12.83 -7.18 3.68
CA GLU A 146 11.98 -7.16 4.88
C GLU A 146 10.77 -8.09 4.70
N LEU A 147 10.08 -8.02 3.55
CA LEU A 147 8.87 -8.80 3.28
C LEU A 147 9.14 -10.31 3.25
N THR A 148 10.25 -10.74 2.65
CA THR A 148 10.62 -12.16 2.54
C THR A 148 11.33 -12.69 3.77
N GLY A 149 12.06 -11.83 4.49
CA GLY A 149 12.76 -12.19 5.73
C GLY A 149 11.87 -12.26 6.96
N PHE A 150 10.68 -11.65 6.92
CA PHE A 150 9.75 -11.67 8.05
C PHE A 150 9.24 -13.10 8.34
N PRO A 151 9.17 -13.55 9.63
CA PRO A 151 9.32 -12.78 10.86
C PRO A 151 10.76 -12.63 11.39
N GLY A 152 11.76 -13.18 10.73
CA GLY A 152 13.16 -13.11 11.15
C GLY A 152 13.85 -11.78 10.85
N SER A 153 13.23 -10.86 10.11
CA SER A 153 13.79 -9.54 9.81
C SER A 153 13.84 -8.64 11.05
N ARG A 154 14.86 -7.76 11.12
CA ARG A 154 15.02 -6.81 12.23
C ARG A 154 13.88 -5.81 12.34
N HIS A 155 13.25 -5.49 11.23
CA HIS A 155 12.16 -4.51 11.11
C HIS A 155 10.95 -5.18 10.45
N ALA A 156 9.76 -4.68 10.75
CA ALA A 156 8.50 -5.16 10.18
C ALA A 156 7.57 -4.02 9.76
N ASP A 157 8.07 -2.79 9.73
CA ASP A 157 7.25 -1.59 9.53
C ASP A 157 6.69 -1.54 8.09
N GLN A 158 7.47 -2.01 7.09
CA GLN A 158 7.01 -2.13 5.71
C GLN A 158 6.01 -3.27 5.54
N VAL A 159 6.19 -4.37 6.30
CA VAL A 159 5.24 -5.49 6.35
C VAL A 159 3.90 -5.03 6.93
N ASP A 160 3.93 -4.28 8.04
CA ASP A 160 2.72 -3.76 8.69
C ASP A 160 1.95 -2.80 7.78
N SER A 161 2.64 -1.82 7.18
CA SER A 161 2.04 -0.91 6.20
C SER A 161 1.44 -1.65 5.00
N THR A 162 2.12 -2.70 4.48
CA THR A 162 1.64 -3.52 3.36
C THR A 162 0.41 -4.33 3.73
N THR A 163 0.46 -5.03 4.86
CA THR A 163 -0.67 -5.88 5.31
C THR A 163 -1.91 -5.06 5.61
N GLN A 164 -1.75 -3.87 6.19
CA GLN A 164 -2.82 -2.90 6.41
C GLN A 164 -3.47 -2.45 5.09
N ALA A 165 -2.66 -2.10 4.08
CA ALA A 165 -3.16 -1.70 2.76
C ALA A 165 -3.96 -2.82 2.10
N LEU A 166 -3.38 -4.03 2.02
CA LEU A 166 -4.02 -5.16 1.35
C LEU A 166 -5.26 -5.67 2.10
N ASP A 167 -5.26 -5.64 3.43
CA ASP A 167 -6.44 -5.97 4.22
C ASP A 167 -7.60 -5.00 3.93
N TYR A 168 -7.31 -3.70 3.93
CA TYR A 168 -8.31 -2.69 3.59
C TYR A 168 -8.84 -2.87 2.16
N LEU A 169 -7.97 -3.09 1.18
CA LEU A 169 -8.36 -3.27 -0.22
C LEU A 169 -9.22 -4.52 -0.41
N ARG A 170 -8.91 -5.60 0.29
CA ARG A 170 -9.64 -6.85 0.20
C ARG A 170 -11.00 -6.79 0.91
N THR A 171 -11.06 -6.16 2.07
CA THR A 171 -12.27 -6.21 2.93
C THR A 171 -13.21 -5.04 2.67
N LYS A 172 -12.69 -3.83 2.56
CA LYS A 172 -13.49 -2.60 2.44
C LYS A 172 -13.76 -2.23 0.98
N TYR A 173 -12.70 -2.22 0.17
CA TYR A 173 -12.83 -1.84 -1.23
C TYR A 173 -13.62 -2.87 -2.06
N ALA A 174 -13.50 -4.16 -1.75
CA ALA A 174 -14.28 -5.20 -2.42
C ALA A 174 -15.78 -5.05 -2.13
N SER A 175 -16.18 -4.67 -0.92
CA SER A 175 -17.59 -4.44 -0.59
C SER A 175 -18.19 -3.23 -1.30
N ASP A 176 -17.39 -2.19 -1.55
CA ASP A 176 -17.85 -0.99 -2.24
C ASP A 176 -17.96 -1.19 -3.77
N CYS A 177 -17.22 -2.17 -4.33
CA CYS A 177 -17.21 -2.47 -5.76
C CYS A 177 -18.36 -3.38 -6.24
N TRP A 178 -19.14 -3.98 -5.35
CA TRP A 178 -20.31 -4.80 -5.74
C TRP A 178 -21.46 -3.99 -6.38
N ILE A 179 -21.40 -2.67 -6.30
CA ILE A 179 -22.43 -1.77 -6.86
C ILE A 179 -22.26 -1.52 -8.37
N ILE A 180 -21.09 -1.87 -8.94
CA ILE A 180 -20.87 -1.75 -10.39
C ILE A 180 -20.85 -3.17 -10.97
N ASN A 181 -22.01 -3.65 -11.40
CA ASN A 181 -22.17 -4.84 -12.25
C ASN A 181 -21.53 -4.58 -13.64
N ALA A 182 -20.24 -4.40 -13.69
CA ALA A 182 -19.49 -4.45 -14.92
C ALA A 182 -19.01 -5.88 -15.13
N ASP A 183 -19.18 -6.39 -16.33
CA ASP A 183 -18.65 -7.68 -16.78
C ASP A 183 -17.10 -7.62 -16.71
N TRP A 184 -16.59 -7.98 -15.54
CA TRP A 184 -15.16 -7.91 -15.22
C TRP A 184 -14.33 -8.83 -16.12
N ASP A 185 -14.90 -9.95 -16.56
CA ASP A 185 -14.22 -10.90 -17.44
C ASP A 185 -14.07 -10.35 -18.87
N ALA A 186 -15.05 -9.57 -19.35
CA ALA A 186 -14.96 -8.89 -20.63
C ALA A 186 -13.94 -7.73 -20.60
N LEU A 187 -13.85 -7.02 -19.47
CA LEU A 187 -12.87 -5.95 -19.28
C LEU A 187 -11.44 -6.50 -19.12
N GLU A 188 -11.24 -7.59 -18.43
CA GLU A 188 -9.94 -8.27 -18.28
C GLU A 188 -9.42 -8.75 -19.64
N LYS A 189 -10.26 -9.39 -20.46
CA LYS A 189 -9.94 -9.80 -21.83
C LYS A 189 -9.62 -8.62 -22.74
N THR A 190 -10.29 -7.49 -22.52
CA THR A 190 -10.01 -6.25 -23.27
C THR A 190 -8.66 -5.68 -22.90
N PHE A 191 -8.30 -5.71 -21.61
CA PHE A 191 -7.02 -5.21 -21.11
C PHE A 191 -5.84 -6.08 -21.55
N GLU A 192 -5.97 -7.41 -21.52
CA GLU A 192 -4.99 -8.34 -22.09
C GLU A 192 -4.75 -8.04 -23.59
N ARG A 193 -5.81 -7.76 -24.34
CA ARG A 193 -5.72 -7.42 -25.76
C ARG A 193 -4.99 -6.08 -26.02
N TYR A 194 -5.14 -5.09 -25.15
CA TYR A 194 -4.48 -3.78 -25.29
C TYR A 194 -3.05 -3.77 -24.71
N ALA A 195 -2.78 -4.52 -23.66
CA ALA A 195 -1.44 -4.64 -23.08
C ALA A 195 -0.46 -5.37 -24.02
N TRP A 196 -0.95 -6.31 -24.84
CA TRP A 196 -0.12 -7.06 -25.78
C TRP A 196 -0.02 -6.42 -27.18
N ASN A 197 -0.91 -5.50 -27.54
CA ASN A 197 -0.95 -4.88 -28.87
C ASN A 197 -0.32 -3.47 -28.94
N SER A 198 0.33 -2.97 -27.91
CA SER A 198 1.16 -1.78 -28.02
C SER A 198 2.40 -2.11 -28.87
N PRO A 199 2.58 -1.49 -30.06
CA PRO A 199 3.77 -1.73 -30.86
C PRO A 199 4.99 -1.26 -30.08
N ARG A 200 5.95 -2.17 -29.88
CA ARG A 200 7.28 -1.84 -29.36
C ARG A 200 7.88 -0.80 -30.31
N ARG A 201 7.88 0.45 -29.90
CA ARG A 201 8.74 1.45 -30.55
C ARG A 201 10.10 1.36 -29.87
N TRP A 202 11.07 0.91 -30.65
CA TRP A 202 12.50 0.88 -30.38
C TRP A 202 13.05 2.31 -30.16
#